data_caa1f1e682bd7f596e4b4d421a88abce
#
_entry.id   caa1f1e682bd7f596e4b4d421a88abce
#
_cell.length_a   1.000
_cell.length_b   1.000
_cell.length_c   1.000
_cell.angle_alpha   90.00
_cell.angle_beta   90.00
_cell.angle_gamma   90.00
#
_symmetry.space_group_name_H-M   'P 1'
#
loop_
_entity.id
_entity.type
_entity.pdbx_description
1 polymer ?
#
loop_
_entity_poly.entity_id
_entity_poly.type
_entity_poly.pdbx_seq_one_letter_code
_entity_poly.pdbx_strand_id
1 'polypeptide(L)'
;MRRPGMGELRLGVIPTALAVLPQITLPFADRHPQAVLHIQSMTSARILESLENLEIDLGVSYLGEEPLGRYRGLPLYAERYALLTGPGGPFADRENLTWAEAGSAPLCQLTPDMQNRRLIDHRLREAGVEPACTLVANSLLALFAHVGTGRWSTIAPVRLSEALDWPGRLRAIPLTDPEVTHEIGLILPARDTHAPLVARFLEEAERGAIGGADRLTEPSY
;
A
#
# COMPACT_ATOMS: atom_id res chain seq x y z
N MET A 1 12.10 -11.06 30.12
CA MET A 1 13.09 -12.15 30.01
C MET A 1 13.17 -12.55 28.55
N ARG A 2 14.21 -12.13 27.78
CA ARG A 2 14.38 -12.49 26.35
C ARG A 2 14.68 -13.97 26.26
N ARG A 3 13.89 -14.72 25.52
CA ARG A 3 14.21 -16.14 25.19
C ARG A 3 15.44 -16.15 24.26
N PRO A 4 16.50 -16.93 24.58
CA PRO A 4 17.66 -17.04 23.71
C PRO A 4 17.24 -17.68 22.37
N GLY A 5 17.54 -17.01 21.24
CA GLY A 5 17.28 -17.51 19.88
C GLY A 5 16.13 -16.83 19.13
N MET A 6 15.36 -15.95 19.74
CA MET A 6 14.33 -15.15 19.05
C MET A 6 14.97 -13.89 18.45
N GLY A 7 15.03 -13.83 17.12
CA GLY A 7 15.33 -12.59 16.40
C GLY A 7 14.07 -11.75 16.24
N GLU A 8 14.25 -10.43 16.22
CA GLU A 8 13.18 -9.46 15.92
C GLU A 8 13.45 -8.85 14.55
N LEU A 9 12.40 -8.67 13.75
CA LEU A 9 12.44 -7.96 12.47
C LEU A 9 11.41 -6.85 12.50
N ARG A 10 11.88 -5.61 12.35
CA ARG A 10 11.05 -4.40 12.44
C ARG A 10 10.82 -3.84 11.05
N LEU A 11 9.55 -3.77 10.64
CA LEU A 11 9.10 -3.29 9.35
C LEU A 11 8.32 -1.98 9.50
N GLY A 12 8.74 -0.93 8.79
CA GLY A 12 7.94 0.28 8.58
C GLY A 12 7.20 0.16 7.25
N VAL A 13 5.89 0.34 7.23
CA VAL A 13 5.06 0.04 6.07
C VAL A 13 4.08 1.17 5.81
N ILE A 14 3.99 1.64 4.56
CA ILE A 14 2.95 2.61 4.19
C ILE A 14 1.55 1.99 4.38
N PRO A 15 0.54 2.79 4.76
CA PRO A 15 -0.78 2.26 5.08
C PRO A 15 -1.39 1.40 3.97
N THR A 16 -1.23 1.78 2.71
CA THR A 16 -1.80 1.08 1.56
C THR A 16 -1.19 -0.30 1.30
N ALA A 17 0.06 -0.53 1.72
CA ALA A 17 0.74 -1.82 1.55
C ALA A 17 0.47 -2.83 2.69
N LEU A 18 -0.12 -2.40 3.81
CA LEU A 18 -0.36 -3.27 4.97
C LEU A 18 -1.21 -4.49 4.63
N ALA A 19 -2.23 -4.32 3.80
CA ALA A 19 -3.15 -5.41 3.44
C ALA A 19 -2.50 -6.46 2.51
N VAL A 20 -1.47 -6.08 1.77
CA VAL A 20 -0.73 -6.95 0.84
C VAL A 20 0.46 -7.62 1.54
N LEU A 21 0.94 -7.05 2.62
CA LEU A 21 2.12 -7.52 3.36
C LEU A 21 2.06 -8.99 3.81
N PRO A 22 0.89 -9.57 4.18
CA PRO A 22 0.78 -10.99 4.51
C PRO A 22 1.31 -11.95 3.44
N GLN A 23 1.28 -11.58 2.16
CA GLN A 23 1.82 -12.40 1.07
C GLN A 23 3.34 -12.65 1.20
N ILE A 24 4.06 -11.79 1.92
CA ILE A 24 5.50 -11.91 2.17
C ILE A 24 5.76 -12.40 3.59
N THR A 25 5.01 -11.86 4.56
CA THR A 25 5.27 -12.15 5.98
C THR A 25 4.81 -13.55 6.39
N LEU A 26 3.76 -14.11 5.76
CA LEU A 26 3.28 -15.46 6.08
C LEU A 26 4.30 -16.54 5.69
N PRO A 27 4.82 -16.60 4.44
CA PRO A 27 5.87 -17.58 4.09
C PRO A 27 7.13 -17.44 4.95
N PHE A 28 7.48 -16.21 5.33
CA PHE A 28 8.60 -15.99 6.25
C PHE A 28 8.31 -16.54 7.65
N ALA A 29 7.13 -16.24 8.22
CA ALA A 29 6.74 -16.71 9.55
C ALA A 29 6.68 -18.24 9.64
N ASP A 30 6.19 -18.91 8.59
CA ASP A 30 6.12 -20.37 8.50
C ASP A 30 7.51 -21.01 8.57
N ARG A 31 8.51 -20.39 7.92
CA ARG A 31 9.90 -20.88 7.91
C ARG A 31 10.71 -20.46 9.13
N HIS A 32 10.28 -19.38 9.79
CA HIS A 32 10.97 -18.79 10.93
C HIS A 32 10.04 -18.57 12.13
N PRO A 33 9.41 -19.66 12.67
CA PRO A 33 8.37 -19.56 13.71
C PRO A 33 8.87 -18.99 15.04
N GLN A 34 10.18 -18.83 15.20
CA GLN A 34 10.80 -18.19 16.37
C GLN A 34 11.04 -16.68 16.19
N ALA A 35 10.88 -16.16 14.95
CA ALA A 35 11.08 -14.75 14.68
C ALA A 35 9.86 -13.94 15.13
N VAL A 36 10.10 -12.75 15.71
CA VAL A 36 9.06 -11.78 16.02
C VAL A 36 9.05 -10.70 14.95
N LEU A 37 7.91 -10.54 14.28
CA LEU A 37 7.70 -9.47 13.31
C LEU A 37 7.03 -8.27 14.01
N HIS A 38 7.68 -7.11 13.95
CA HIS A 38 7.10 -5.84 14.35
C HIS A 38 6.73 -5.05 13.10
N ILE A 39 5.44 -4.84 12.88
CA ILE A 39 4.92 -4.11 11.72
C ILE A 39 4.36 -2.79 12.22
N GLN A 40 4.86 -1.68 11.68
CA GLN A 40 4.43 -0.33 12.04
C GLN A 40 3.96 0.42 10.81
N SER A 41 2.73 0.95 10.87
CA SER A 41 2.21 1.82 9.83
C SER A 41 2.86 3.20 9.91
N MET A 42 3.45 3.67 8.82
CA MET A 42 4.21 4.92 8.76
C MET A 42 4.01 5.64 7.43
N THR A 43 4.28 6.95 7.39
CA THR A 43 4.43 7.68 6.13
C THR A 43 5.75 7.31 5.46
N SER A 44 5.88 7.50 4.13
CA SER A 44 7.13 7.25 3.39
C SER A 44 8.32 8.02 3.97
N ALA A 45 8.12 9.29 4.35
CA ALA A 45 9.15 10.10 4.97
C ALA A 45 9.59 9.53 6.33
N ARG A 46 8.63 9.08 7.15
CA ARG A 46 8.94 8.49 8.47
C ARG A 46 9.65 7.14 8.32
N ILE A 47 9.37 6.37 7.27
CA ILE A 47 10.10 5.12 6.97
C ILE A 47 11.59 5.41 6.74
N LEU A 48 11.92 6.39 5.89
CA LEU A 48 13.33 6.76 5.63
C LEU A 48 14.03 7.27 6.89
N GLU A 49 13.38 8.11 7.66
CA GLU A 49 13.89 8.59 8.95
C GLU A 49 14.12 7.45 9.96
N SER A 50 13.17 6.52 10.06
CA SER A 50 13.25 5.38 10.98
C SER A 50 14.34 4.38 10.56
N LEU A 51 14.59 4.20 9.27
CA LEU A 51 15.73 3.44 8.75
C LEU A 51 17.05 4.12 9.12
N GLU A 52 17.10 5.45 9.01
CA GLU A 52 18.29 6.23 9.37
C GLU A 52 18.62 6.13 10.84
N ASN A 53 17.62 6.19 11.70
CA ASN A 53 17.73 6.09 13.15
C ASN A 53 17.84 4.63 13.65
N LEU A 54 17.85 3.63 12.76
CA LEU A 54 17.88 2.21 13.10
C LEU A 54 16.69 1.76 13.98
N GLU A 55 15.57 2.45 13.88
CA GLU A 55 14.33 2.13 14.59
C GLU A 55 13.60 0.95 13.91
N ILE A 56 13.75 0.84 12.57
CA ILE A 56 13.26 -0.27 11.75
C ILE A 56 14.42 -0.88 10.95
N ASP A 57 14.23 -2.11 10.51
CA ASP A 57 15.24 -2.86 9.75
C ASP A 57 14.99 -2.78 8.25
N LEU A 58 13.73 -2.71 7.83
CA LEU A 58 13.27 -2.60 6.45
C LEU A 58 12.07 -1.66 6.35
N GLY A 59 11.95 -0.98 5.21
CA GLY A 59 10.76 -0.21 4.83
C GLY A 59 9.97 -0.88 3.72
N VAL A 60 8.66 -0.65 3.64
CA VAL A 60 7.83 -0.95 2.47
C VAL A 60 7.17 0.35 2.04
N SER A 61 7.49 0.84 0.84
CA SER A 61 7.01 2.12 0.33
C SER A 61 7.04 2.17 -1.20
N TYR A 62 6.62 3.31 -1.74
CA TYR A 62 6.73 3.63 -3.16
C TYR A 62 8.20 3.68 -3.59
N LEU A 63 8.49 3.11 -4.78
CA LEU A 63 9.78 3.22 -5.43
C LEU A 63 9.72 4.21 -6.60
N GLY A 64 10.83 4.94 -6.82
CA GLY A 64 10.94 5.86 -7.97
C GLY A 64 10.33 7.24 -7.78
N GLU A 65 9.56 7.47 -6.71
CA GLU A 65 8.90 8.76 -6.46
C GLU A 65 9.76 9.74 -5.66
N GLU A 66 10.62 9.23 -4.79
CA GLU A 66 11.54 10.00 -3.97
C GLU A 66 12.94 9.39 -4.04
N PRO A 67 14.02 10.21 -4.02
CA PRO A 67 15.38 9.69 -4.00
C PRO A 67 15.63 8.85 -2.73
N LEU A 68 16.06 7.62 -2.91
CA LEU A 68 16.33 6.71 -1.78
C LEU A 68 17.69 6.98 -1.10
N GLY A 69 18.55 7.86 -1.65
CA GLY A 69 19.85 8.20 -1.09
C GLY A 69 20.75 6.98 -0.92
N ARG A 70 21.10 6.64 0.33
CA ARG A 70 21.93 5.49 0.71
C ARG A 70 21.16 4.15 0.83
N TYR A 71 19.90 4.16 0.44
CA TYR A 71 19.04 2.96 0.43
C TYR A 71 18.85 2.47 -0.99
N ARG A 72 18.48 1.21 -1.12
CA ARG A 72 18.06 0.60 -2.38
C ARG A 72 16.62 0.10 -2.27
N GLY A 73 15.93 0.09 -3.39
CA GLY A 73 14.61 -0.50 -3.53
C GLY A 73 14.70 -1.92 -4.08
N LEU A 74 13.90 -2.82 -3.55
CA LEU A 74 13.63 -4.14 -4.13
C LEU A 74 12.14 -4.16 -4.51
N PRO A 75 11.78 -4.14 -5.81
CA PRO A 75 10.39 -4.16 -6.24
C PRO A 75 9.63 -5.37 -5.73
N LEU A 76 8.38 -5.16 -5.30
CA LEU A 76 7.48 -6.21 -4.86
C LEU A 76 6.29 -6.37 -5.81
N TYR A 77 5.60 -5.27 -6.11
CA TYR A 77 4.43 -5.24 -6.99
C TYR A 77 4.15 -3.83 -7.50
N ALA A 78 3.31 -3.75 -8.54
CA ALA A 78 2.76 -2.48 -9.03
C ALA A 78 1.33 -2.28 -8.54
N GLU A 79 1.00 -1.06 -8.09
CA GLU A 79 -0.34 -0.64 -7.72
C GLU A 79 -1.05 0.02 -8.90
N ARG A 80 -2.31 -0.38 -9.15
CA ARG A 80 -3.28 0.35 -9.96
C ARG A 80 -4.35 0.92 -9.05
N TYR A 81 -5.12 1.89 -9.55
CA TYR A 81 -6.07 2.63 -8.72
C TYR A 81 -7.52 2.37 -9.12
N ALA A 82 -8.39 2.41 -8.13
CA ALA A 82 -9.83 2.36 -8.29
C ALA A 82 -10.51 3.42 -7.42
N LEU A 83 -11.70 3.86 -7.85
CA LEU A 83 -12.64 4.53 -6.96
C LEU A 83 -13.33 3.45 -6.14
N LEU A 84 -13.19 3.52 -4.81
CA LEU A 84 -13.95 2.69 -3.89
C LEU A 84 -15.20 3.44 -3.48
N THR A 85 -16.37 2.81 -3.65
CA THR A 85 -17.67 3.38 -3.30
C THR A 85 -18.51 2.35 -2.55
N GLY A 86 -19.42 2.81 -1.71
CA GLY A 86 -20.38 1.95 -1.00
C GLY A 86 -21.59 1.59 -1.87
N PRO A 87 -22.47 0.69 -1.40
CA PRO A 87 -23.72 0.36 -2.07
C PRO A 87 -24.58 1.62 -2.27
N GLY A 88 -25.02 1.83 -3.53
CA GLY A 88 -25.79 3.04 -3.91
C GLY A 88 -25.03 4.35 -3.87
N GLY A 89 -23.71 4.28 -3.66
CA GLY A 89 -22.83 5.45 -3.71
C GLY A 89 -22.57 5.94 -5.15
N PRO A 90 -21.80 7.04 -5.30
CA PRO A 90 -21.49 7.61 -6.61
C PRO A 90 -20.85 6.56 -7.53
N PHE A 91 -21.32 6.54 -8.77
CA PHE A 91 -20.81 5.66 -9.85
C PHE A 91 -20.90 4.16 -9.59
N ALA A 92 -21.70 3.70 -8.60
CA ALA A 92 -21.78 2.28 -8.24
C ALA A 92 -22.14 1.35 -9.41
N ASP A 93 -22.77 1.83 -10.48
CA ASP A 93 -23.17 1.05 -11.65
C ASP A 93 -22.16 1.10 -12.81
N ARG A 94 -21.04 1.82 -12.65
CA ARG A 94 -20.03 1.99 -13.70
C ARG A 94 -19.02 0.84 -13.66
N GLU A 95 -18.49 0.46 -14.83
CA GLU A 95 -17.45 -0.56 -14.98
C GLU A 95 -16.04 0.03 -14.83
N ASN A 96 -15.85 1.27 -15.27
CA ASN A 96 -14.61 2.04 -15.14
C ASN A 96 -14.92 3.53 -15.08
N LEU A 97 -13.95 4.33 -14.67
CA LEU A 97 -14.02 5.78 -14.59
C LEU A 97 -12.72 6.40 -15.07
N THR A 98 -12.80 7.60 -15.63
CA THR A 98 -11.64 8.47 -15.76
C THR A 98 -11.29 9.12 -14.41
N TRP A 99 -10.06 9.62 -14.28
CA TRP A 99 -9.64 10.39 -13.10
C TRP A 99 -10.50 11.63 -12.87
N ALA A 100 -10.91 12.30 -13.97
CA ALA A 100 -11.80 13.47 -13.89
C ALA A 100 -13.18 13.12 -13.33
N GLU A 101 -13.79 12.02 -13.79
CA GLU A 101 -15.06 11.53 -13.27
C GLU A 101 -14.94 11.16 -11.78
N ALA A 102 -13.92 10.40 -11.41
CA ALA A 102 -13.68 9.99 -10.03
C ALA A 102 -13.50 11.20 -9.09
N GLY A 103 -12.79 12.23 -9.56
CA GLY A 103 -12.57 13.46 -8.80
C GLY A 103 -13.84 14.30 -8.55
N SER A 104 -14.91 14.07 -9.32
CA SER A 104 -16.21 14.74 -9.11
C SER A 104 -17.03 14.11 -7.97
N ALA A 105 -16.65 12.94 -7.48
CA ALA A 105 -17.32 12.29 -6.34
C ALA A 105 -17.04 13.06 -5.03
N PRO A 106 -17.91 12.96 -4.03
CA PRO A 106 -17.60 13.42 -2.67
C PRO A 106 -16.52 12.51 -2.07
N LEU A 107 -15.26 12.98 -2.12
CA LEU A 107 -14.12 12.19 -1.69
C LEU A 107 -13.85 12.26 -0.19
N CYS A 108 -13.49 11.12 0.40
CA CYS A 108 -12.73 11.03 1.63
C CYS A 108 -11.34 10.47 1.32
N GLN A 109 -10.30 11.02 1.93
CA GLN A 109 -8.91 10.69 1.57
C GLN A 109 -7.99 10.66 2.79
N LEU A 110 -6.81 10.07 2.59
CA LEU A 110 -5.72 10.13 3.58
C LEU A 110 -5.24 11.57 3.78
N THR A 111 -4.54 11.80 4.90
CA THR A 111 -3.90 13.07 5.22
C THR A 111 -2.82 13.45 4.20
N PRO A 112 -2.55 14.75 3.95
CA PRO A 112 -1.60 15.20 2.91
C PRO A 112 -0.13 14.80 3.13
N ASP A 113 0.26 14.41 4.33
CA ASP A 113 1.58 13.86 4.65
C ASP A 113 1.79 12.44 4.10
N MET A 114 0.71 11.74 3.73
CA MET A 114 0.76 10.43 3.10
C MET A 114 1.12 10.55 1.61
N GLN A 115 2.09 9.77 1.14
CA GLN A 115 2.51 9.79 -0.26
C GLN A 115 1.39 9.36 -1.21
N ASN A 116 0.61 8.34 -0.85
CA ASN A 116 -0.57 7.94 -1.62
C ASN A 116 -1.51 9.11 -1.89
N ARG A 117 -1.79 9.95 -0.89
CA ARG A 117 -2.62 11.14 -1.05
C ARG A 117 -2.00 12.12 -2.05
N ARG A 118 -0.70 12.41 -1.95
CA ARG A 118 -0.02 13.32 -2.87
C ARG A 118 -0.05 12.83 -4.32
N LEU A 119 0.14 11.52 -4.53
CA LEU A 119 0.06 10.90 -5.85
C LEU A 119 -1.35 11.03 -6.45
N ILE A 120 -2.39 10.73 -5.68
CA ILE A 120 -3.77 10.86 -6.11
C ILE A 120 -4.11 12.32 -6.43
N ASP A 121 -3.77 13.26 -5.57
CA ASP A 121 -4.03 14.68 -5.78
C ASP A 121 -3.30 15.20 -7.05
N HIS A 122 -2.09 14.72 -7.30
CA HIS A 122 -1.35 15.06 -8.52
C HIS A 122 -2.11 14.58 -9.76
N ARG A 123 -2.56 13.33 -9.79
CA ARG A 123 -3.30 12.75 -10.92
C ARG A 123 -4.65 13.43 -11.15
N LEU A 124 -5.37 13.80 -10.09
CA LEU A 124 -6.61 14.55 -10.22
C LEU A 124 -6.39 15.93 -10.83
N ARG A 125 -5.33 16.65 -10.42
CA ARG A 125 -4.98 17.94 -11.03
C ARG A 125 -4.56 17.82 -12.48
N GLU A 126 -3.79 16.79 -12.85
CA GLU A 126 -3.47 16.49 -14.26
C GLU A 126 -4.72 16.21 -15.09
N ALA A 127 -5.75 15.60 -14.49
CA ALA A 127 -7.06 15.40 -15.11
C ALA A 127 -7.95 16.66 -15.10
N GLY A 128 -7.42 17.79 -14.62
CA GLY A 128 -8.14 19.08 -14.60
C GLY A 128 -9.14 19.23 -13.46
N VAL A 129 -9.04 18.42 -12.40
CA VAL A 129 -9.98 18.45 -11.28
C VAL A 129 -9.26 18.78 -9.97
N GLU A 130 -9.76 19.80 -9.27
CA GLU A 130 -9.40 20.01 -7.87
C GLU A 130 -10.26 19.10 -6.98
N PRO A 131 -9.62 18.19 -6.21
CA PRO A 131 -10.37 17.20 -5.45
C PRO A 131 -11.19 17.84 -4.34
N ALA A 132 -12.52 17.65 -4.38
CA ALA A 132 -13.42 18.06 -3.32
C ALA A 132 -13.38 17.07 -2.15
N CYS A 133 -12.30 17.10 -1.38
CA CYS A 133 -12.14 16.24 -0.20
C CYS A 133 -12.84 16.87 1.00
N THR A 134 -13.92 16.25 1.48
CA THR A 134 -14.71 16.74 2.62
C THR A 134 -14.48 15.94 3.90
N LEU A 135 -13.71 14.85 3.84
CA LEU A 135 -13.31 14.05 4.98
C LEU A 135 -11.86 13.62 4.81
N VAL A 136 -11.05 13.86 5.83
CA VAL A 136 -9.63 13.51 5.85
C VAL A 136 -9.34 12.67 7.10
N ALA A 137 -8.64 11.54 6.92
CA ALA A 137 -8.22 10.69 8.02
C ALA A 137 -6.82 10.13 7.79
N ASN A 138 -6.09 9.82 8.85
CA ASN A 138 -4.81 9.12 8.78
C ASN A 138 -4.95 7.58 8.87
N SER A 139 -6.17 7.08 8.79
CA SER A 139 -6.51 5.67 8.94
C SER A 139 -7.35 5.18 7.77
N LEU A 140 -6.87 4.16 7.05
CA LEU A 140 -7.63 3.48 6.00
C LEU A 140 -8.92 2.84 6.53
N LEU A 141 -8.90 2.30 7.74
CA LEU A 141 -10.09 1.74 8.36
C LEU A 141 -11.18 2.81 8.54
N ALA A 142 -10.79 4.02 8.96
CA ALA A 142 -11.73 5.12 9.08
C ALA A 142 -12.31 5.53 7.72
N LEU A 143 -11.47 5.62 6.66
CA LEU A 143 -11.95 5.92 5.31
C LEU A 143 -12.96 4.87 4.83
N PHE A 144 -12.63 3.59 4.93
CA PHE A 144 -13.48 2.51 4.45
C PHE A 144 -14.80 2.41 5.21
N ALA A 145 -14.78 2.66 6.53
CA ALA A 145 -16.02 2.74 7.31
C ALA A 145 -16.95 3.85 6.79
N HIS A 146 -16.40 5.00 6.38
CA HIS A 146 -17.18 6.09 5.82
C HIS A 146 -17.63 5.82 4.38
N VAL A 147 -16.77 5.23 3.53
CA VAL A 147 -17.14 4.79 2.18
C VAL A 147 -18.31 3.80 2.22
N GLY A 148 -18.28 2.85 3.16
CA GLY A 148 -19.35 1.88 3.36
C GLY A 148 -20.72 2.47 3.68
N THR A 149 -20.81 3.76 4.05
CA THR A 149 -22.08 4.46 4.23
C THR A 149 -22.75 4.88 2.92
N GLY A 150 -22.04 4.80 1.79
CA GLY A 150 -22.49 5.23 0.47
C GLY A 150 -22.46 6.75 0.24
N ARG A 151 -22.10 7.56 1.28
CA ARG A 151 -22.03 9.01 1.15
C ARG A 151 -20.73 9.52 0.54
N TRP A 152 -19.63 8.84 0.84
CA TRP A 152 -18.29 9.17 0.37
C TRP A 152 -17.72 8.04 -0.49
N SER A 153 -16.78 8.43 -1.34
CA SER A 153 -15.92 7.52 -2.06
C SER A 153 -14.46 7.83 -1.75
N THR A 154 -13.56 6.90 -2.00
CA THR A 154 -12.11 7.14 -1.90
C THR A 154 -11.39 6.55 -3.11
N ILE A 155 -10.31 7.18 -3.54
CA ILE A 155 -9.41 6.60 -4.53
C ILE A 155 -8.32 5.84 -3.76
N ALA A 156 -8.15 4.56 -4.08
CA ALA A 156 -7.18 3.71 -3.41
C ALA A 156 -6.64 2.62 -4.37
N PRO A 157 -5.51 1.98 -4.02
CA PRO A 157 -5.02 0.84 -4.77
C PRO A 157 -6.04 -0.30 -4.86
N VAL A 158 -6.16 -0.90 -6.05
CA VAL A 158 -7.09 -2.03 -6.31
C VAL A 158 -6.79 -3.20 -5.36
N ARG A 159 -5.51 -3.54 -5.18
CA ARG A 159 -5.08 -4.64 -4.29
C ARG A 159 -5.51 -4.47 -2.84
N LEU A 160 -5.63 -3.23 -2.38
CA LEU A 160 -6.10 -2.94 -1.03
C LEU A 160 -7.57 -3.32 -0.85
N SER A 161 -8.41 -3.08 -1.89
CA SER A 161 -9.82 -3.48 -1.86
C SER A 161 -10.00 -4.99 -1.94
N GLU A 162 -9.17 -5.67 -2.75
CA GLU A 162 -9.16 -7.13 -2.88
C GLU A 162 -8.74 -7.82 -1.58
N ALA A 163 -7.66 -7.33 -0.95
CA ALA A 163 -7.13 -7.93 0.26
C ALA A 163 -8.04 -7.78 1.49
N LEU A 164 -8.87 -6.74 1.53
CA LEU A 164 -9.77 -6.49 2.66
C LEU A 164 -11.12 -7.19 2.53
N ASP A 165 -11.41 -7.75 1.35
CA ASP A 165 -12.63 -8.54 1.03
C ASP A 165 -13.83 -8.16 1.91
N TRP A 166 -14.46 -7.01 1.66
CA TRP A 166 -15.68 -6.57 2.33
C TRP A 166 -16.91 -6.83 1.45
N PRO A 167 -17.38 -8.09 1.39
CA PRO A 167 -18.43 -8.51 0.45
C PRO A 167 -19.68 -7.64 0.58
N GLY A 168 -20.07 -7.03 -0.54
CA GLY A 168 -21.28 -6.22 -0.63
C GLY A 168 -21.23 -4.87 0.10
N ARG A 169 -20.08 -4.48 0.71
CA ARG A 169 -19.94 -3.20 1.40
C ARG A 169 -19.15 -2.17 0.60
N LEU A 170 -18.23 -2.61 -0.24
CA LEU A 170 -17.44 -1.75 -1.09
C LEU A 170 -17.39 -2.31 -2.50
N ARG A 171 -17.42 -1.43 -3.48
CA ARG A 171 -17.17 -1.73 -4.88
C ARG A 171 -15.96 -0.95 -5.34
N ALA A 172 -15.02 -1.63 -5.99
CA ALA A 172 -13.88 -1.02 -6.64
C ALA A 172 -14.21 -0.81 -8.13
N ILE A 173 -14.09 0.43 -8.60
CA ILE A 173 -14.32 0.81 -9.99
C ILE A 173 -12.96 1.27 -10.55
N PRO A 174 -12.33 0.50 -11.44
CA PRO A 174 -11.00 0.81 -11.97
C PRO A 174 -10.93 2.20 -12.59
N LEU A 175 -9.81 2.90 -12.34
CA LEU A 175 -9.51 4.17 -12.98
C LEU A 175 -8.73 3.94 -14.26
N THR A 176 -9.16 4.60 -15.32
CA THR A 176 -8.57 4.55 -16.66
C THR A 176 -8.30 5.96 -17.16
N ASP A 177 -7.60 6.09 -18.24
CA ASP A 177 -7.42 7.32 -19.04
C ASP A 177 -6.77 8.49 -18.25
N PRO A 178 -5.46 8.37 -17.95
CA PRO A 178 -4.60 7.21 -18.24
C PRO A 178 -4.68 6.12 -17.15
N GLU A 179 -4.37 4.88 -17.53
CA GLU A 179 -4.06 3.84 -16.55
C GLU A 179 -2.72 4.18 -15.88
N VAL A 180 -2.72 4.33 -14.57
CA VAL A 180 -1.55 4.73 -13.79
C VAL A 180 -1.12 3.60 -12.87
N THR A 181 0.18 3.34 -12.85
CA THR A 181 0.80 2.38 -11.94
C THR A 181 1.91 3.04 -11.13
N HIS A 182 2.03 2.65 -9.86
CA HIS A 182 3.15 3.00 -9.01
C HIS A 182 3.77 1.73 -8.43
N GLU A 183 5.09 1.68 -8.42
CA GLU A 183 5.82 0.52 -7.93
C GLU A 183 5.96 0.59 -6.41
N ILE A 184 5.63 -0.52 -5.73
CA ILE A 184 5.83 -0.71 -4.29
C ILE A 184 6.94 -1.71 -4.08
N GLY A 185 7.84 -1.41 -3.15
CA GLY A 185 8.95 -2.30 -2.85
C GLY A 185 9.49 -2.17 -1.45
N LEU A 186 10.41 -3.08 -1.13
CA LEU A 186 11.21 -3.00 0.08
C LEU A 186 12.28 -1.92 -0.08
N ILE A 187 12.47 -1.13 0.96
CA ILE A 187 13.55 -0.16 1.11
C ILE A 187 14.50 -0.67 2.18
N LEU A 188 15.77 -0.78 1.83
CA LEU A 188 16.81 -1.35 2.68
C LEU A 188 18.13 -0.61 2.49
N PRO A 189 19.03 -0.62 3.50
CA PRO A 189 20.35 -0.02 3.35
C PRO A 189 21.14 -0.65 2.19
N ALA A 190 21.76 0.19 1.33
CA ALA A 190 22.60 -0.26 0.22
C ALA A 190 23.97 -0.73 0.75
N ARG A 191 24.02 -1.95 1.26
CA ARG A 191 25.23 -2.61 1.79
C ARG A 191 25.25 -4.08 1.36
N ASP A 192 26.45 -4.67 1.31
CA ASP A 192 26.64 -6.04 0.83
C ASP A 192 26.18 -7.11 1.83
N THR A 193 26.14 -6.76 3.13
CA THR A 193 25.77 -7.69 4.18
C THR A 193 24.64 -7.16 5.04
N HIS A 194 23.63 -7.99 5.28
CA HIS A 194 22.51 -7.72 6.16
C HIS A 194 22.54 -8.63 7.39
N ALA A 195 21.86 -8.23 8.47
CA ALA A 195 21.63 -9.12 9.60
C ALA A 195 20.96 -10.43 9.11
N PRO A 196 21.28 -11.59 9.69
CA PRO A 196 20.83 -12.88 9.17
C PRO A 196 19.31 -12.97 8.95
N LEU A 197 18.52 -12.39 9.86
CA LEU A 197 17.06 -12.41 9.76
C LEU A 197 16.55 -11.51 8.63
N VAL A 198 17.17 -10.36 8.43
CA VAL A 198 16.88 -9.46 7.29
C VAL A 198 17.20 -10.15 5.96
N ALA A 199 18.38 -10.80 5.86
CA ALA A 199 18.77 -11.52 4.65
C ALA A 199 17.74 -12.61 4.26
N ARG A 200 17.29 -13.38 5.25
CA ARG A 200 16.25 -14.41 5.04
C ARG A 200 14.91 -13.83 4.63
N PHE A 201 14.52 -12.70 5.19
CA PHE A 201 13.29 -12.01 4.78
C PHE A 201 13.37 -11.50 3.33
N LEU A 202 14.52 -10.98 2.91
CA LEU A 202 14.75 -10.56 1.53
C LEU A 202 14.66 -11.73 0.55
N GLU A 203 15.24 -12.89 0.88
CA GLU A 203 15.11 -14.11 0.06
C GLU A 203 13.65 -14.52 -0.13
N GLU A 204 12.80 -14.42 0.90
CA GLU A 204 11.37 -14.71 0.78
C GLU A 204 10.64 -13.67 -0.06
N ALA A 205 10.96 -12.40 0.12
CA ALA A 205 10.38 -11.33 -0.66
C ALA A 205 10.72 -11.46 -2.15
N GLU A 206 11.97 -11.81 -2.48
CA GLU A 206 12.39 -12.05 -3.87
C GLU A 206 11.67 -13.24 -4.49
N ARG A 207 11.48 -14.33 -3.75
CA ARG A 207 10.69 -15.49 -4.22
C ARG A 207 9.22 -15.12 -4.45
N GLY A 208 8.64 -14.32 -3.59
CA GLY A 208 7.27 -13.82 -3.72
C GLY A 208 7.11 -12.85 -4.90
N ALA A 209 8.09 -11.97 -5.11
CA ALA A 209 8.09 -11.01 -6.21
C ALA A 209 8.23 -11.69 -7.59
N ILE A 210 9.14 -12.68 -7.72
CA ILE A 210 9.36 -13.43 -8.97
C ILE A 210 8.13 -14.26 -9.38
N GLY A 211 7.32 -14.68 -8.40
CA GLY A 211 6.05 -15.40 -8.68
C GLY A 211 4.84 -14.51 -8.91
N GLY A 212 4.96 -13.18 -8.73
CA GLY A 212 3.82 -12.28 -8.54
C GLY A 212 3.48 -11.32 -9.68
N ALA A 213 4.36 -11.05 -10.62
CA ALA A 213 4.01 -10.13 -11.70
C ALA A 213 2.90 -10.69 -12.61
N ASP A 214 2.84 -12.01 -12.81
CA ASP A 214 1.83 -12.65 -13.66
C ASP A 214 0.72 -13.41 -12.91
N ARG A 215 0.94 -13.80 -11.63
CA ARG A 215 -0.07 -14.58 -10.87
C ARG A 215 -1.10 -13.75 -10.11
N LEU A 216 -0.94 -12.44 -10.07
CA LEU A 216 -1.88 -11.54 -9.39
C LEU A 216 -2.88 -10.90 -10.36
N THR A 217 -2.96 -11.38 -11.60
CA THR A 217 -3.91 -10.95 -12.64
C THR A 217 -5.08 -11.90 -12.87
N GLU A 218 -5.11 -13.08 -12.23
CA GLU A 218 -6.27 -13.98 -12.36
C GLU A 218 -7.11 -13.96 -11.06
N PRO A 219 -8.40 -13.60 -11.16
CA PRO A 219 -9.34 -13.81 -10.06
C PRO A 219 -9.56 -15.32 -9.90
N SER A 220 -9.23 -15.84 -8.72
CA SER A 220 -9.69 -17.18 -8.34
C SER A 220 -11.20 -17.14 -8.14
N TYR A 221 -11.93 -17.86 -9.02
CA TYR A 221 -13.36 -18.12 -8.87
C TYR A 221 -13.63 -19.08 -7.72
#